data_0dc490438b6da22468443f28f1274bb6
#
_entry.id   0dc490438b6da22468443f28f1274bb6
#
_cell.length_a   1.000
_cell.length_b   1.000
_cell.length_c   1.000
_cell.angle_alpha   90.00
_cell.angle_beta   90.00
_cell.angle_gamma   90.00
#
_symmetry.space_group_name_H-M   'P 1'
#
loop_
_entity.id
_entity.type
_entity.pdbx_description
1 polymer ?
#
loop_
_entity_poly.entity_id
_entity_poly.type
_entity_poly.pdbx_seq_one_letter_code
_entity_poly.pdbx_strand_id
1 'polypeptide(L)'
;MSKLRYSDHYFYGQGMMLTALSAYLPLLAKNAASLTAANMVSAQEFVLFLGLYMIAVGLGGLRPCLMSFGADQFDDGDPSERVHKGSFFNWYVFNTSCASLVSSTGIVWVQDHYGWALGLTIPVAVLAVGLSCLVAASRAYRFQRTRGSPLTRVCQVVVAAVRNFGVEPPADSSLLYQRPEDDGAMKGVQIIEHTTDLRFFDKAAIVAVSDKEAAAPALYSPWRLCAVTQVEELKILARMLPLWATVVFFYAVSAQISSTFVEQGTTMDATVGSVRVPPASMSTFDVLTIFVLVPLYDRAFVPLARRLTGRDKGISELQRIGAGLAMPVLAMAAAAIVETVRLRAAPGKISELWQAPQYALVGVGEVLTTVGQLDFFYSQAPASMKTVCTALGFLAVAAGDYLSSFLLTVVQWATATGGRPGWIPDDLNEGHLDRFFWVMAGLGCLNLMAFVSCAGRYKYRKAC
;
A
#
# COMPACT_ATOMS: atom_id res chain seq x y z
N MET A 1 11.95 5.02 18.57
CA MET A 1 10.84 5.52 17.72
C MET A 1 10.71 7.03 17.71
N SER A 2 10.87 7.76 18.80
CA SER A 2 10.76 9.23 18.74
C SER A 2 11.79 9.86 17.79
N LYS A 3 13.06 9.43 17.82
CA LYS A 3 14.10 9.97 16.93
C LYS A 3 13.92 9.58 15.45
N LEU A 4 13.47 8.35 15.13
CA LEU A 4 13.20 7.95 13.73
C LEU A 4 11.99 8.69 13.13
N ARG A 5 10.92 8.89 13.92
CA ARG A 5 9.74 9.63 13.47
C ARG A 5 10.04 11.08 13.07
N TYR A 6 10.88 11.77 13.83
CA TYR A 6 11.31 13.13 13.47
C TYR A 6 12.20 13.14 12.23
N SER A 7 13.03 12.11 12.02
CA SER A 7 13.90 11.95 10.87
C SER A 7 13.10 11.84 9.55
N ASP A 8 12.05 10.99 9.51
CA ASP A 8 11.28 10.75 8.28
C ASP A 8 10.46 12.00 7.87
N HIS A 9 9.84 12.69 8.83
CA HIS A 9 9.20 13.97 8.59
C HIS A 9 10.18 15.04 8.11
N TYR A 10 11.41 15.00 8.63
CA TYR A 10 12.47 15.93 8.26
C TYR A 10 12.93 15.71 6.82
N PHE A 11 13.19 14.46 6.42
CA PHE A 11 13.52 14.12 5.02
C PHE A 11 12.40 14.47 4.05
N TYR A 12 11.16 14.17 4.40
CA TYR A 12 10.01 14.52 3.58
C TYR A 12 9.87 16.04 3.41
N GLY A 13 9.94 16.79 4.52
CA GLY A 13 9.85 18.25 4.50
C GLY A 13 10.99 18.92 3.72
N GLN A 14 12.23 18.44 3.91
CA GLN A 14 13.39 18.93 3.15
C GLN A 14 13.25 18.62 1.66
N GLY A 15 12.80 17.41 1.30
CA GLY A 15 12.57 17.02 -0.08
C GLY A 15 11.54 17.94 -0.75
N MET A 16 10.43 18.23 -0.08
CA MET A 16 9.42 19.17 -0.59
C MET A 16 9.95 20.59 -0.73
N MET A 17 10.77 21.06 0.23
CA MET A 17 11.41 22.38 0.13
C MET A 17 12.38 22.44 -1.04
N LEU A 18 13.20 21.41 -1.27
CA LEU A 18 14.12 21.34 -2.42
C LEU A 18 13.36 21.32 -3.75
N THR A 19 12.27 20.55 -3.83
CA THR A 19 11.41 20.51 -5.03
C THR A 19 10.78 21.88 -5.31
N ALA A 20 10.29 22.59 -4.28
CA ALA A 20 9.81 23.95 -4.44
C ALA A 20 10.96 24.91 -4.86
N LEU A 21 12.13 24.81 -4.22
CA LEU A 21 13.31 25.62 -4.55
C LEU A 21 13.75 25.42 -6.00
N SER A 22 13.68 24.20 -6.55
CA SER A 22 14.03 23.94 -7.95
C SER A 22 13.18 24.76 -8.94
N ALA A 23 11.91 25.00 -8.60
CA ALA A 23 11.02 25.83 -9.41
C ALA A 23 11.32 27.35 -9.30
N TYR A 24 11.95 27.80 -8.20
CA TYR A 24 12.39 29.18 -8.05
C TYR A 24 13.76 29.46 -8.67
N LEU A 25 14.62 28.45 -8.89
CA LEU A 25 15.95 28.63 -9.44
C LEU A 25 15.98 29.43 -10.77
N PRO A 26 15.12 29.17 -11.77
CA PRO A 26 15.10 29.94 -12.99
C PRO A 26 14.69 31.41 -12.78
N LEU A 27 13.85 31.68 -11.78
CA LEU A 27 13.42 33.05 -11.43
C LEU A 27 14.52 33.83 -10.74
N LEU A 28 15.27 33.17 -9.84
CA LEU A 28 16.40 33.79 -9.15
C LEU A 28 17.58 34.04 -10.06
N ALA A 29 17.81 33.15 -11.00
CA ALA A 29 18.95 33.23 -11.91
C ALA A 29 18.78 34.25 -13.05
N LYS A 30 17.57 34.68 -13.39
CA LYS A 30 17.33 35.80 -14.28
C LYS A 30 18.05 37.10 -13.80
N ASN A 31 18.33 37.18 -12.50
CA ASN A 31 19.02 38.31 -11.87
C ASN A 31 20.53 38.10 -11.69
N ALA A 32 21.07 36.89 -11.99
CA ALA A 32 22.47 36.56 -11.82
C ALA A 32 23.17 36.43 -13.20
N ALA A 33 23.88 37.46 -13.62
CA ALA A 33 24.52 37.56 -14.93
C ALA A 33 25.71 36.60 -15.18
N SER A 34 25.98 35.63 -14.28
CA SER A 34 27.20 34.81 -14.31
C SER A 34 27.01 33.32 -14.62
N LEU A 35 25.77 32.81 -14.80
CA LEU A 35 25.52 31.39 -15.06
C LEU A 35 25.11 31.18 -16.52
N THR A 36 25.81 30.27 -17.21
CA THR A 36 25.39 29.83 -18.56
C THR A 36 24.08 29.03 -18.46
N ALA A 37 23.18 29.21 -19.44
CA ALA A 37 21.87 28.58 -19.46
C ALA A 37 21.93 27.05 -19.29
N ALA A 38 22.94 26.38 -19.85
CA ALA A 38 23.15 24.93 -19.71
C ALA A 38 23.47 24.47 -18.28
N ASN A 39 24.31 25.23 -17.55
CA ASN A 39 24.66 24.94 -16.16
C ASN A 39 23.46 25.15 -15.22
N MET A 40 22.55 26.03 -15.59
CA MET A 40 21.33 26.29 -14.81
C MET A 40 20.29 25.17 -14.96
N VAL A 41 20.09 24.66 -16.16
CA VAL A 41 19.16 23.54 -16.41
C VAL A 41 19.64 22.30 -15.65
N SER A 42 20.93 21.97 -15.74
CA SER A 42 21.45 20.80 -14.99
C SER A 42 21.43 20.98 -13.48
N ALA A 43 21.61 22.20 -12.95
CA ALA A 43 21.48 22.46 -11.52
C ALA A 43 20.02 22.35 -11.05
N GLN A 44 19.08 22.86 -11.83
CA GLN A 44 17.64 22.74 -11.56
C GLN A 44 17.18 21.27 -11.54
N GLU A 45 17.57 20.50 -12.54
CA GLU A 45 17.27 19.06 -12.64
C GLU A 45 17.86 18.30 -11.44
N PHE A 46 19.10 18.57 -11.09
CA PHE A 46 19.75 17.94 -9.94
C PHE A 46 18.99 18.21 -8.63
N VAL A 47 18.65 19.48 -8.36
CA VAL A 47 17.90 19.85 -7.15
C VAL A 47 16.50 19.23 -7.15
N LEU A 48 15.83 19.19 -8.31
CA LEU A 48 14.52 18.56 -8.46
C LEU A 48 14.58 17.06 -8.15
N PHE A 49 15.49 16.31 -8.80
CA PHE A 49 15.62 14.88 -8.57
C PHE A 49 16.05 14.56 -7.15
N LEU A 50 16.98 15.33 -6.59
CA LEU A 50 17.36 15.16 -5.18
C LEU A 50 16.16 15.36 -4.26
N GLY A 51 15.35 16.40 -4.49
CA GLY A 51 14.10 16.65 -3.76
C GLY A 51 13.12 15.49 -3.88
N LEU A 52 12.90 14.98 -5.09
CA LEU A 52 12.00 13.84 -5.32
C LEU A 52 12.46 12.55 -4.62
N TYR A 53 13.76 12.23 -4.67
CA TYR A 53 14.29 11.06 -3.94
C TYR A 53 14.17 11.23 -2.42
N MET A 54 14.40 12.42 -1.89
CA MET A 54 14.21 12.70 -0.46
C MET A 54 12.73 12.58 -0.06
N ILE A 55 11.80 13.04 -0.90
CA ILE A 55 10.35 12.85 -0.72
C ILE A 55 10.03 11.35 -0.69
N ALA A 56 10.55 10.57 -1.63
CA ALA A 56 10.30 9.14 -1.71
C ALA A 56 10.78 8.40 -0.46
N VAL A 57 12.00 8.69 0.01
CA VAL A 57 12.55 8.11 1.25
C VAL A 57 11.71 8.52 2.46
N GLY A 58 11.36 9.79 2.58
CA GLY A 58 10.54 10.31 3.67
C GLY A 58 9.13 9.68 3.70
N LEU A 59 8.46 9.56 2.55
CA LEU A 59 7.15 8.92 2.43
C LEU A 59 7.18 7.44 2.76
N GLY A 60 8.26 6.74 2.39
CA GLY A 60 8.43 5.32 2.69
C GLY A 60 8.37 5.01 4.19
N GLY A 61 8.91 5.90 5.03
CA GLY A 61 8.79 5.80 6.49
C GLY A 61 7.49 6.40 7.04
N LEU A 62 7.09 7.55 6.50
CA LEU A 62 5.99 8.34 7.04
C LEU A 62 4.62 7.64 6.92
N ARG A 63 4.26 7.15 5.73
CA ARG A 63 2.93 6.55 5.46
C ARG A 63 2.61 5.37 6.38
N PRO A 64 3.46 4.33 6.52
CA PRO A 64 3.18 3.21 7.40
C PRO A 64 3.15 3.61 8.88
N CYS A 65 4.03 4.54 9.28
CA CYS A 65 4.10 5.02 10.67
C CYS A 65 2.87 5.84 11.05
N LEU A 66 2.40 6.73 10.18
CA LEU A 66 1.27 7.61 10.44
C LEU A 66 -0.02 6.80 10.63
N MET A 67 -0.24 5.83 9.76
CA MET A 67 -1.41 4.96 9.81
C MET A 67 -1.42 4.07 11.06
N SER A 68 -0.29 3.40 11.36
CA SER A 68 -0.16 2.59 12.57
C SER A 68 -0.32 3.44 13.83
N PHE A 69 0.22 4.66 13.83
CA PHE A 69 0.09 5.60 14.94
C PHE A 69 -1.36 6.04 15.17
N GLY A 70 -2.12 6.31 14.09
CA GLY A 70 -3.54 6.65 14.20
C GLY A 70 -4.36 5.48 14.75
N ALA A 71 -4.12 4.26 14.27
CA ALA A 71 -4.81 3.08 14.76
C ALA A 71 -4.44 2.71 16.21
N ASP A 72 -3.22 3.05 16.66
CA ASP A 72 -2.75 2.82 18.04
C ASP A 72 -3.35 3.81 19.05
N GLN A 73 -4.11 4.83 18.62
CA GLN A 73 -4.84 5.73 19.53
C GLN A 73 -6.06 5.06 20.15
N PHE A 74 -6.58 3.99 19.54
CA PHE A 74 -7.74 3.23 20.02
C PHE A 74 -7.31 2.09 20.94
N ASP A 75 -8.08 1.87 22.03
CA ASP A 75 -7.87 0.77 22.96
C ASP A 75 -8.62 -0.49 22.48
N ASP A 76 -7.89 -1.58 22.27
CA ASP A 76 -8.48 -2.87 21.90
C ASP A 76 -9.25 -3.54 23.04
N GLY A 77 -9.04 -3.10 24.29
CA GLY A 77 -9.75 -3.58 25.48
C GLY A 77 -11.17 -3.01 25.61
N ASP A 78 -11.45 -1.86 25.02
CA ASP A 78 -12.78 -1.23 25.05
C ASP A 78 -13.59 -1.63 23.81
N PRO A 79 -14.77 -2.30 23.98
CA PRO A 79 -15.62 -2.68 22.86
C PRO A 79 -16.08 -1.51 21.99
N SER A 80 -16.29 -0.31 22.57
CA SER A 80 -16.69 0.88 21.83
C SER A 80 -15.55 1.42 20.95
N GLU A 81 -14.33 1.51 21.51
CA GLU A 81 -13.15 1.96 20.78
C GLU A 81 -12.75 0.99 19.67
N ARG A 82 -12.97 -0.32 19.85
CA ARG A 82 -12.73 -1.35 18.82
C ARG A 82 -13.61 -1.14 17.59
N VAL A 83 -14.87 -0.77 17.76
CA VAL A 83 -15.78 -0.44 16.66
C VAL A 83 -15.29 0.80 15.92
N HIS A 84 -14.92 1.86 16.65
CA HIS A 84 -14.39 3.09 16.06
C HIS A 84 -13.06 2.86 15.32
N LYS A 85 -12.22 1.96 15.82
CA LYS A 85 -10.97 1.54 15.12
C LYS A 85 -11.25 0.88 13.78
N GLY A 86 -12.31 0.05 13.66
CA GLY A 86 -12.74 -0.51 12.38
C GLY A 86 -13.16 0.57 11.38
N SER A 87 -13.87 1.60 11.87
CA SER A 87 -14.29 2.76 11.06
C SER A 87 -13.12 3.67 10.69
N PHE A 88 -12.08 3.75 11.53
CA PHE A 88 -10.89 4.58 11.29
C PHE A 88 -10.24 4.32 9.93
N PHE A 89 -10.07 3.06 9.54
CA PHE A 89 -9.44 2.72 8.26
C PHE A 89 -10.28 3.19 7.06
N ASN A 90 -11.63 3.11 7.16
CA ASN A 90 -12.53 3.63 6.13
C ASN A 90 -12.34 5.15 5.97
N TRP A 91 -12.40 5.89 7.09
CA TRP A 91 -12.28 7.34 7.10
C TRP A 91 -10.87 7.84 6.77
N TYR A 92 -9.84 7.04 7.06
CA TYR A 92 -8.47 7.31 6.63
C TYR A 92 -8.37 7.33 5.10
N VAL A 93 -8.88 6.30 4.42
CA VAL A 93 -8.88 6.24 2.95
C VAL A 93 -9.75 7.37 2.38
N PHE A 94 -10.93 7.61 2.95
CA PHE A 94 -11.79 8.73 2.53
C PHE A 94 -11.07 10.09 2.59
N ASN A 95 -10.43 10.43 3.71
CA ASN A 95 -9.70 11.68 3.86
C ASN A 95 -8.51 11.77 2.89
N THR A 96 -7.81 10.66 2.65
CA THR A 96 -6.72 10.62 1.67
C THR A 96 -7.23 10.89 0.26
N SER A 97 -8.38 10.33 -0.12
CA SER A 97 -9.01 10.57 -1.43
C SER A 97 -9.52 12.02 -1.55
N CYS A 98 -10.06 12.61 -0.47
CA CYS A 98 -10.41 14.04 -0.43
C CYS A 98 -9.19 14.93 -0.69
N ALA A 99 -8.08 14.64 -0.01
CA ALA A 99 -6.84 15.39 -0.19
C ALA A 99 -6.28 15.24 -1.61
N SER A 100 -6.37 14.03 -2.17
CA SER A 100 -5.97 13.76 -3.57
C SER A 100 -6.80 14.57 -4.56
N LEU A 101 -8.13 14.64 -4.37
CA LEU A 101 -9.02 15.42 -5.22
C LEU A 101 -8.69 16.92 -5.15
N VAL A 102 -8.52 17.46 -3.94
CA VAL A 102 -8.15 18.87 -3.77
C VAL A 102 -6.78 19.17 -4.41
N SER A 103 -5.84 18.24 -4.31
CA SER A 103 -4.52 18.37 -4.91
C SER A 103 -4.60 18.34 -6.43
N SER A 104 -5.28 17.36 -7.02
CA SER A 104 -5.36 17.18 -8.48
C SER A 104 -6.18 18.26 -9.18
N THR A 105 -7.11 18.91 -8.49
CA THR A 105 -7.92 20.00 -9.06
C THR A 105 -7.38 21.36 -8.66
N GLY A 106 -7.30 21.65 -7.36
CA GLY A 106 -6.96 22.97 -6.85
C GLY A 106 -5.48 23.33 -7.01
N ILE A 107 -4.57 22.40 -6.60
CA ILE A 107 -3.13 22.70 -6.68
C ILE A 107 -2.67 22.72 -8.14
N VAL A 108 -3.15 21.77 -8.97
CA VAL A 108 -2.82 21.76 -10.41
C VAL A 108 -3.34 23.02 -11.08
N TRP A 109 -4.55 23.48 -10.77
CA TRP A 109 -5.07 24.75 -11.30
C TRP A 109 -4.17 25.95 -10.94
N VAL A 110 -3.66 26.00 -9.70
CA VAL A 110 -2.70 27.04 -9.29
C VAL A 110 -1.39 26.90 -10.07
N GLN A 111 -0.88 25.67 -10.29
CA GLN A 111 0.34 25.43 -11.06
C GLN A 111 0.21 25.97 -12.50
N ASP A 112 -0.93 25.75 -13.13
CA ASP A 112 -1.18 26.14 -14.51
C ASP A 112 -1.38 27.66 -14.67
N HIS A 113 -2.07 28.32 -13.71
CA HIS A 113 -2.41 29.75 -13.82
C HIS A 113 -1.38 30.69 -13.18
N TYR A 114 -0.79 30.29 -12.04
CA TYR A 114 0.14 31.13 -11.28
C TYR A 114 1.59 30.62 -11.30
N GLY A 115 1.80 29.44 -11.89
CA GLY A 115 3.11 28.84 -12.10
C GLY A 115 3.53 27.82 -11.05
N TRP A 116 4.48 27.00 -11.44
CA TRP A 116 4.96 25.84 -10.67
C TRP A 116 5.56 26.21 -9.31
N ALA A 117 6.23 27.36 -9.21
CA ALA A 117 6.86 27.81 -7.97
C ALA A 117 5.84 27.98 -6.85
N LEU A 118 4.74 28.69 -7.12
CA LEU A 118 3.67 28.88 -6.14
C LEU A 118 2.92 27.57 -5.85
N GLY A 119 2.61 26.80 -6.88
CA GLY A 119 1.91 25.53 -6.74
C GLY A 119 2.67 24.49 -5.91
N LEU A 120 4.00 24.47 -5.97
CA LEU A 120 4.83 23.59 -5.12
C LEU A 120 5.03 24.16 -3.71
N THR A 121 4.91 25.46 -3.50
CA THR A 121 5.04 26.08 -2.18
C THR A 121 3.83 25.82 -1.28
N ILE A 122 2.62 25.75 -1.85
CA ILE A 122 1.40 25.50 -1.09
C ILE A 122 1.45 24.18 -0.30
N PRO A 123 1.81 23.01 -0.91
CA PRO A 123 1.97 21.75 -0.15
C PRO A 123 3.01 21.83 0.97
N VAL A 124 4.10 22.59 0.78
CA VAL A 124 5.12 22.82 1.82
C VAL A 124 4.50 23.55 3.02
N ALA A 125 3.72 24.60 2.76
CA ALA A 125 3.04 25.35 3.83
C ALA A 125 2.01 24.48 4.57
N VAL A 126 1.22 23.71 3.84
CA VAL A 126 0.24 22.76 4.42
C VAL A 126 0.96 21.72 5.29
N LEU A 127 2.08 21.17 4.83
CA LEU A 127 2.89 20.25 5.61
C LEU A 127 3.42 20.90 6.90
N ALA A 128 3.91 22.13 6.82
CA ALA A 128 4.41 22.86 7.99
C ALA A 128 3.30 23.07 9.04
N VAL A 129 2.08 23.41 8.60
CA VAL A 129 0.91 23.51 9.48
C VAL A 129 0.58 22.15 10.10
N GLY A 130 0.53 21.08 9.30
CA GLY A 130 0.26 19.72 9.79
C GLY A 130 1.27 19.25 10.84
N LEU A 131 2.57 19.51 10.61
CA LEU A 131 3.62 19.19 11.57
C LEU A 131 3.49 20.01 12.85
N SER A 132 3.17 21.30 12.74
CA SER A 132 2.94 22.18 13.90
C SER A 132 1.77 21.68 14.75
N CYS A 133 0.66 21.29 14.13
CA CYS A 133 -0.48 20.68 14.82
C CYS A 133 -0.11 19.36 15.49
N LEU A 134 0.67 18.49 14.82
CA LEU A 134 1.13 17.23 15.40
C LEU A 134 1.99 17.46 16.64
N VAL A 135 2.91 18.42 16.59
CA VAL A 135 3.78 18.77 17.73
C VAL A 135 2.94 19.38 18.87
N ALA A 136 2.04 20.31 18.57
CA ALA A 136 1.15 20.93 19.57
C ALA A 136 0.28 19.89 20.30
N ALA A 137 -0.28 18.93 19.57
CA ALA A 137 -1.09 17.85 20.11
C ALA A 137 -0.29 16.70 20.73
N SER A 138 1.04 16.76 20.74
CA SER A 138 1.92 15.65 21.15
C SER A 138 1.65 15.13 22.57
N ARG A 139 1.17 15.98 23.47
CA ARG A 139 0.82 15.61 24.85
C ARG A 139 -0.48 14.83 24.98
N ALA A 140 -1.38 14.93 23.99
CA ALA A 140 -2.66 14.25 23.98
C ALA A 140 -2.59 12.83 23.41
N TYR A 141 -1.51 12.51 22.67
CA TYR A 141 -1.38 11.22 22.02
C TYR A 141 -0.90 10.10 22.95
N ARG A 142 -1.46 8.90 22.75
CA ARG A 142 -1.01 7.65 23.39
C ARG A 142 0.24 7.14 22.66
N PHE A 143 1.37 7.03 23.37
CA PHE A 143 2.63 6.53 22.80
C PHE A 143 2.90 5.11 23.23
N GLN A 144 3.06 4.21 22.27
CA GLN A 144 3.53 2.85 22.55
C GLN A 144 5.06 2.81 22.68
N ARG A 145 5.57 2.03 23.64
CA ARG A 145 7.00 1.82 23.81
C ARG A 145 7.56 0.98 22.69
N THR A 146 8.68 1.38 22.13
CA THR A 146 9.37 0.66 21.06
C THR A 146 10.18 -0.51 21.61
N ARG A 147 10.12 -1.65 20.93
CA ARG A 147 10.73 -2.92 21.33
C ARG A 147 11.87 -3.35 20.41
N GLY A 148 12.76 -2.44 20.03
CA GLY A 148 13.85 -2.72 19.08
C GLY A 148 13.41 -2.66 17.61
N SER A 149 14.32 -3.06 16.71
CA SER A 149 14.04 -3.10 15.27
C SER A 149 13.34 -4.41 14.90
N PRO A 150 12.11 -4.39 14.34
CA PRO A 150 11.42 -5.59 13.90
C PRO A 150 12.20 -6.36 12.83
N LEU A 151 12.85 -5.66 11.89
CA LEU A 151 13.64 -6.30 10.84
C LEU A 151 14.84 -7.06 11.40
N THR A 152 15.52 -6.49 12.40
CA THR A 152 16.61 -7.20 13.10
C THR A 152 16.12 -8.49 13.74
N ARG A 153 14.93 -8.48 14.36
CA ARG A 153 14.33 -9.68 14.96
C ARG A 153 14.02 -10.75 13.91
N VAL A 154 13.47 -10.37 12.77
CA VAL A 154 13.25 -11.28 11.63
C VAL A 154 14.57 -11.90 11.16
N CYS A 155 15.60 -11.08 10.93
CA CYS A 155 16.92 -11.57 10.53
C CYS A 155 17.54 -12.51 11.58
N GLN A 156 17.40 -12.19 12.86
CA GLN A 156 17.89 -13.05 13.95
C GLN A 156 17.25 -14.46 13.89
N VAL A 157 15.92 -14.54 13.72
CA VAL A 157 15.22 -15.84 13.63
C VAL A 157 15.68 -16.61 12.40
N VAL A 158 15.77 -15.95 11.22
CA VAL A 158 16.20 -16.62 9.99
C VAL A 158 17.64 -17.14 10.12
N VAL A 159 18.58 -16.33 10.64
CA VAL A 159 19.97 -16.73 10.83
C VAL A 159 20.08 -17.86 11.84
N ALA A 160 19.37 -17.80 12.97
CA ALA A 160 19.35 -18.85 13.97
C ALA A 160 18.79 -20.18 13.41
N ALA A 161 17.68 -20.12 12.65
CA ALA A 161 17.10 -21.30 12.01
C ALA A 161 18.04 -21.95 10.98
N VAL A 162 18.73 -21.12 10.16
CA VAL A 162 19.71 -21.61 9.19
C VAL A 162 20.93 -22.23 9.87
N ARG A 163 21.42 -21.63 10.96
CA ARG A 163 22.54 -22.19 11.75
C ARG A 163 22.21 -23.55 12.34
N ASN A 164 20.96 -23.74 12.76
CA ASN A 164 20.47 -24.99 13.32
C ASN A 164 19.84 -25.93 12.27
N PHE A 165 20.20 -25.79 10.98
CA PHE A 165 19.59 -26.54 9.87
C PHE A 165 19.64 -28.04 10.08
N GLY A 166 20.76 -28.59 10.64
CA GLY A 166 20.95 -30.02 10.90
C GLY A 166 20.23 -30.57 12.16
N VAL A 167 19.59 -29.70 12.96
CA VAL A 167 18.91 -30.13 14.19
C VAL A 167 17.42 -30.37 13.89
N GLU A 168 16.90 -31.52 14.30
CA GLU A 168 15.46 -31.80 14.17
C GLU A 168 14.68 -31.09 15.27
N PRO A 169 13.56 -30.41 14.93
CA PRO A 169 12.71 -29.78 15.92
C PRO A 169 12.03 -30.84 16.79
N PRO A 170 12.00 -30.64 18.12
CA PRO A 170 11.40 -31.61 19.04
C PRO A 170 9.90 -31.77 18.73
N ALA A 171 9.37 -32.98 19.00
CA ALA A 171 7.94 -33.23 18.84
C ALA A 171 7.12 -32.48 19.91
N ASP A 172 7.69 -32.25 21.07
CA ASP A 172 7.07 -31.49 22.16
C ASP A 172 7.50 -30.05 22.14
N SER A 173 6.54 -29.14 21.93
CA SER A 173 6.75 -27.69 21.90
C SER A 173 7.19 -27.08 23.23
N SER A 174 6.98 -27.80 24.34
CA SER A 174 7.43 -27.37 25.69
C SER A 174 8.96 -27.32 25.82
N LEU A 175 9.68 -28.05 24.95
CA LEU A 175 11.14 -28.08 24.91
C LEU A 175 11.77 -26.90 24.15
N LEU A 176 10.95 -26.11 23.49
CA LEU A 176 11.42 -24.91 22.80
C LEU A 176 11.68 -23.77 23.79
N TYR A 177 12.71 -22.97 23.52
CA TYR A 177 13.11 -21.87 24.39
C TYR A 177 12.05 -20.78 24.46
N GLN A 178 11.47 -20.61 25.64
CA GLN A 178 10.60 -19.50 25.99
C GLN A 178 11.34 -18.57 26.95
N ARG A 179 11.31 -17.30 26.70
CA ARG A 179 11.97 -16.32 27.59
C ARG A 179 11.12 -16.13 28.84
N PRO A 180 11.70 -16.13 30.05
CA PRO A 180 10.95 -15.94 31.30
C PRO A 180 10.22 -14.58 31.33
N GLU A 181 9.02 -14.53 31.92
CA GLU A 181 8.20 -13.32 32.06
C GLU A 181 8.84 -12.22 32.93
N ASP A 182 9.70 -12.61 33.86
CA ASP A 182 10.37 -11.70 34.80
C ASP A 182 11.48 -10.83 34.19
N ASP A 183 11.86 -11.10 32.95
CA ASP A 183 12.81 -10.23 32.24
C ASP A 183 12.16 -8.86 32.00
N GLY A 184 12.68 -7.80 32.60
CA GLY A 184 12.13 -6.43 32.51
C GLY A 184 11.91 -5.92 31.08
N ALA A 185 12.50 -6.60 30.08
CA ALA A 185 12.27 -6.42 28.65
C ALA A 185 10.92 -6.97 28.17
N MET A 186 10.25 -7.83 28.95
CA MET A 186 9.02 -8.54 28.59
C MET A 186 7.75 -7.92 29.20
N LYS A 187 7.82 -6.90 30.06
CA LYS A 187 6.62 -6.23 30.58
C LYS A 187 5.73 -5.74 29.44
N GLY A 188 4.58 -6.42 29.26
CA GLY A 188 3.57 -6.15 28.25
C GLY A 188 3.85 -6.81 26.88
N VAL A 189 4.67 -7.86 26.74
CA VAL A 189 4.73 -8.70 25.54
C VAL A 189 3.58 -9.71 25.59
N GLN A 190 2.68 -9.67 24.63
CA GLN A 190 1.73 -10.76 24.42
C GLN A 190 2.52 -12.02 24.02
N ILE A 191 2.41 -13.06 24.84
CA ILE A 191 2.92 -14.38 24.50
C ILE A 191 2.07 -14.91 23.38
N ILE A 192 2.73 -15.37 22.31
CA ILE A 192 2.05 -15.97 21.15
C ILE A 192 2.17 -17.49 21.31
N GLU A 193 1.04 -18.19 21.25
CA GLU A 193 1.01 -19.64 21.29
C GLU A 193 1.76 -20.25 20.10
N HIS A 194 2.52 -21.33 20.36
CA HIS A 194 3.23 -22.07 19.33
C HIS A 194 2.27 -22.69 18.32
N THR A 195 2.62 -22.58 17.03
CA THR A 195 1.90 -23.21 15.92
C THR A 195 2.76 -24.26 15.24
N THR A 196 2.13 -25.37 14.81
CA THR A 196 2.82 -26.49 14.14
C THR A 196 3.18 -26.21 12.68
N ASP A 197 2.76 -25.09 12.14
CA ASP A 197 3.04 -24.68 10.75
C ASP A 197 4.49 -24.14 10.64
N LEU A 198 5.10 -24.23 9.46
CA LEU A 198 6.45 -23.70 9.18
C LEU A 198 7.53 -24.14 10.20
N ARG A 199 7.54 -25.44 10.53
CA ARG A 199 8.45 -26.07 11.51
C ARG A 199 9.94 -25.75 11.30
N PHE A 200 10.33 -25.37 10.10
CA PHE A 200 11.70 -24.96 9.81
C PHE A 200 12.18 -23.83 10.74
N PHE A 201 11.32 -22.87 11.03
CA PHE A 201 11.68 -21.72 11.87
C PHE A 201 11.75 -22.09 13.36
N ASP A 202 11.13 -23.19 13.80
CA ASP A 202 11.22 -23.67 15.20
C ASP A 202 12.65 -24.04 15.58
N LYS A 203 13.50 -24.36 14.60
CA LYS A 203 14.93 -24.61 14.80
C LYS A 203 15.66 -23.43 15.43
N ALA A 204 15.17 -22.20 15.28
CA ALA A 204 15.71 -21.02 15.93
C ALA A 204 15.48 -20.98 17.45
N ALA A 205 14.52 -21.76 17.96
CA ALA A 205 14.18 -21.84 19.38
C ALA A 205 14.72 -23.10 20.08
N ILE A 206 15.58 -23.88 19.43
CA ILE A 206 16.17 -25.10 19.99
C ILE A 206 17.45 -24.74 20.73
N VAL A 207 17.55 -25.13 21.99
CA VAL A 207 18.80 -25.08 22.76
C VAL A 207 19.70 -26.23 22.32
N ALA A 208 20.79 -25.94 21.62
CA ALA A 208 21.72 -26.99 21.19
C ALA A 208 22.36 -27.69 22.37
N VAL A 209 22.65 -29.01 22.22
CA VAL A 209 23.23 -29.84 23.31
C VAL A 209 24.59 -29.31 23.76
N SER A 210 25.39 -28.73 22.85
CA SER A 210 26.67 -28.08 23.15
C SER A 210 26.53 -26.85 24.05
N ASP A 211 25.35 -26.24 24.09
CA ASP A 211 25.10 -25.03 24.84
C ASP A 211 24.49 -25.28 26.22
N LYS A 212 24.04 -26.54 26.48
CA LYS A 212 23.51 -26.94 27.80
C LYS A 212 24.55 -26.93 28.92
N GLU A 213 25.83 -27.02 28.57
CA GLU A 213 26.95 -27.01 29.53
C GLU A 213 27.52 -25.62 29.79
N ALA A 214 27.19 -24.63 28.97
CA ALA A 214 27.72 -23.27 29.05
C ALA A 214 26.62 -22.28 29.41
N ALA A 215 26.60 -21.81 30.66
CA ALA A 215 25.85 -20.67 31.19
C ALA A 215 24.32 -20.60 30.99
N ALA A 216 23.65 -19.84 31.86
CA ALA A 216 22.19 -19.66 31.85
C ALA A 216 21.66 -19.17 30.47
N PRO A 217 20.46 -19.63 30.02
CA PRO A 217 19.88 -19.28 28.71
C PRO A 217 19.76 -17.78 28.42
N ALA A 218 19.78 -16.95 29.45
CA ALA A 218 19.74 -15.49 29.34
C ALA A 218 21.00 -14.85 28.71
N LEU A 219 22.13 -15.59 28.66
CA LEU A 219 23.41 -15.11 28.11
C LEU A 219 23.61 -15.42 26.61
N TYR A 220 22.69 -16.15 25.96
CA TYR A 220 22.86 -16.49 24.56
C TYR A 220 22.66 -15.28 23.64
N SER A 221 23.50 -15.21 22.62
CA SER A 221 23.34 -14.20 21.55
C SER A 221 21.99 -14.39 20.85
N PRO A 222 21.19 -13.30 20.65
CA PRO A 222 19.94 -13.35 19.91
C PRO A 222 20.07 -13.89 18.47
N TRP A 223 21.30 -13.99 17.94
CA TRP A 223 21.61 -14.54 16.62
C TRP A 223 21.81 -16.06 16.61
N ARG A 224 21.73 -16.71 17.78
CA ARG A 224 21.86 -18.16 17.94
C ARG A 224 20.58 -18.79 18.50
N LEU A 225 19.97 -18.14 19.48
CA LEU A 225 18.79 -18.65 20.16
C LEU A 225 17.73 -17.56 20.22
N CYS A 226 16.56 -17.84 19.69
CA CYS A 226 15.40 -16.94 19.67
C CYS A 226 14.27 -17.54 20.51
N ALA A 227 13.48 -16.68 21.16
CA ALA A 227 12.28 -17.14 21.87
C ALA A 227 11.19 -17.58 20.90
N VAL A 228 10.34 -18.54 21.31
CA VAL A 228 9.18 -19.01 20.52
C VAL A 228 8.31 -17.86 20.04
N THR A 229 8.05 -16.85 20.88
CA THR A 229 7.30 -15.66 20.50
C THR A 229 7.90 -14.95 19.28
N GLN A 230 9.24 -14.86 19.18
CA GLN A 230 9.91 -14.22 18.02
C GLN A 230 9.77 -15.09 16.75
N VAL A 231 9.84 -16.41 16.93
CA VAL A 231 9.64 -17.36 15.82
C VAL A 231 8.21 -17.26 15.29
N GLU A 232 7.22 -17.22 16.19
CA GLU A 232 5.81 -17.09 15.79
C GLU A 232 5.52 -15.75 15.14
N GLU A 233 6.18 -14.64 15.55
CA GLU A 233 6.08 -13.35 14.86
C GLU A 233 6.51 -13.46 13.38
N LEU A 234 7.60 -14.19 13.09
CA LEU A 234 8.05 -14.42 11.71
C LEU A 234 7.08 -15.35 10.95
N LYS A 235 6.57 -16.41 11.61
CA LYS A 235 5.60 -17.31 10.97
C LYS A 235 4.31 -16.60 10.59
N ILE A 236 3.82 -15.67 11.43
CA ILE A 236 2.65 -14.83 11.11
C ILE A 236 2.95 -14.02 9.85
N LEU A 237 4.09 -13.34 9.79
CA LEU A 237 4.49 -12.56 8.61
C LEU A 237 4.56 -13.43 7.35
N ALA A 238 5.20 -14.61 7.44
CA ALA A 238 5.34 -15.54 6.32
C ALA A 238 3.98 -16.06 5.81
N ARG A 239 3.01 -16.29 6.72
CA ARG A 239 1.64 -16.69 6.35
C ARG A 239 0.84 -15.58 5.66
N MET A 240 1.19 -14.32 5.88
CA MET A 240 0.56 -13.18 5.21
C MET A 240 1.07 -13.00 3.77
N LEU A 241 2.28 -13.45 3.44
CA LEU A 241 2.89 -13.24 2.12
C LEU A 241 2.08 -13.79 0.93
N PRO A 242 1.48 -14.99 0.98
CA PRO A 242 0.66 -15.48 -0.12
C PRO A 242 -0.57 -14.59 -0.40
N LEU A 243 -1.21 -14.10 0.66
CA LEU A 243 -2.33 -13.15 0.54
C LEU A 243 -1.86 -11.80 0.01
N TRP A 244 -0.71 -11.32 0.48
CA TRP A 244 -0.07 -10.11 -0.03
C TRP A 244 0.20 -10.20 -1.54
N ALA A 245 0.73 -11.32 -2.02
CA ALA A 245 1.02 -11.52 -3.44
C ALA A 245 -0.24 -11.41 -4.32
N THR A 246 -1.40 -11.89 -3.82
CA THR A 246 -2.65 -11.75 -4.57
C THR A 246 -3.18 -10.33 -4.61
N VAL A 247 -2.91 -9.53 -3.58
CA VAL A 247 -3.30 -8.12 -3.54
C VAL A 247 -2.42 -7.27 -4.48
N VAL A 248 -1.16 -7.65 -4.73
CA VAL A 248 -0.29 -6.99 -5.71
C VAL A 248 -0.97 -6.92 -7.09
N PHE A 249 -1.66 -7.98 -7.51
CA PHE A 249 -2.35 -7.97 -8.80
C PHE A 249 -3.49 -6.96 -8.85
N PHE A 250 -4.19 -6.71 -7.74
CA PHE A 250 -5.20 -5.64 -7.67
C PHE A 250 -4.57 -4.29 -8.05
N TYR A 251 -3.42 -3.95 -7.48
CA TYR A 251 -2.74 -2.69 -7.77
C TYR A 251 -2.19 -2.63 -9.20
N ALA A 252 -1.82 -3.78 -9.80
CA ALA A 252 -1.45 -3.82 -11.21
C ALA A 252 -2.63 -3.45 -12.13
N VAL A 253 -3.86 -3.81 -11.75
CA VAL A 253 -5.07 -3.36 -12.46
C VAL A 253 -5.39 -1.90 -12.14
N SER A 254 -5.27 -1.49 -10.88
CA SER A 254 -5.49 -0.09 -10.47
C SER A 254 -4.56 0.89 -11.21
N ALA A 255 -3.33 0.48 -11.51
CA ALA A 255 -2.37 1.26 -12.30
C ALA A 255 -2.86 1.55 -13.74
N GLN A 256 -3.83 0.80 -14.26
CA GLN A 256 -4.41 1.07 -15.59
C GLN A 256 -5.22 2.38 -15.61
N ILE A 257 -5.70 2.87 -14.46
CA ILE A 257 -6.39 4.16 -14.33
C ILE A 257 -5.56 5.31 -14.90
N SER A 258 -4.26 5.31 -14.62
CA SER A 258 -3.34 6.37 -15.03
C SER A 258 -2.53 6.05 -16.29
N SER A 259 -2.72 4.87 -16.89
CA SER A 259 -2.03 4.41 -18.09
C SER A 259 -3.01 4.08 -19.22
N THR A 260 -3.32 2.82 -19.44
CA THR A 260 -4.11 2.35 -20.60
C THR A 260 -5.53 2.89 -20.66
N PHE A 261 -6.17 3.23 -19.53
CA PHE A 261 -7.50 3.86 -19.56
C PHE A 261 -7.41 5.30 -20.08
N VAL A 262 -6.38 6.04 -19.70
CA VAL A 262 -6.15 7.39 -20.23
C VAL A 262 -5.84 7.33 -21.72
N GLU A 263 -4.96 6.39 -22.13
CA GLU A 263 -4.65 6.19 -23.56
C GLU A 263 -5.88 5.81 -24.36
N GLN A 264 -6.74 4.92 -23.89
CA GLN A 264 -8.03 4.61 -24.47
C GLN A 264 -8.89 5.88 -24.62
N GLY A 265 -8.96 6.72 -23.59
CA GLY A 265 -9.73 7.98 -23.57
C GLY A 265 -9.24 8.96 -24.62
N THR A 266 -7.92 9.07 -24.89
CA THR A 266 -7.38 9.99 -25.90
C THR A 266 -7.89 9.73 -27.31
N THR A 267 -8.36 8.50 -27.59
CA THR A 267 -8.91 8.09 -28.88
C THR A 267 -10.44 8.19 -28.97
N MET A 268 -11.09 8.66 -27.89
CA MET A 268 -12.54 8.80 -27.76
C MET A 268 -12.97 10.26 -27.91
N ASP A 269 -14.28 10.53 -27.98
CA ASP A 269 -14.81 11.87 -28.00
C ASP A 269 -14.81 12.46 -26.58
N ALA A 270 -13.92 13.44 -26.39
CA ALA A 270 -13.74 14.15 -25.12
C ALA A 270 -14.84 15.22 -24.87
N THR A 271 -15.83 15.38 -25.75
CA THR A 271 -16.86 16.41 -25.62
C THR A 271 -18.06 15.90 -24.82
N VAL A 272 -18.32 16.55 -23.68
CA VAL A 272 -19.52 16.31 -22.87
C VAL A 272 -20.35 17.59 -22.89
N GLY A 273 -21.37 17.59 -23.73
CA GLY A 273 -22.20 18.77 -23.99
C GLY A 273 -21.38 19.88 -24.69
N SER A 274 -21.11 20.98 -24.00
CA SER A 274 -20.31 22.11 -24.49
C SER A 274 -18.88 22.15 -23.92
N VAL A 275 -18.52 21.20 -23.04
CA VAL A 275 -17.24 21.19 -22.34
C VAL A 275 -16.37 20.05 -22.86
N ARG A 276 -15.11 20.34 -23.14
CA ARG A 276 -14.12 19.32 -23.45
C ARG A 276 -13.48 18.83 -22.14
N VAL A 277 -13.64 17.54 -21.84
CA VAL A 277 -13.10 16.89 -20.66
C VAL A 277 -11.78 16.22 -21.03
N PRO A 278 -10.67 16.49 -20.34
CA PRO A 278 -9.42 15.78 -20.58
C PRO A 278 -9.54 14.30 -20.17
N PRO A 279 -8.99 13.34 -20.93
CA PRO A 279 -9.07 11.91 -20.61
C PRO A 279 -8.60 11.54 -19.19
N ALA A 280 -7.56 12.21 -18.70
CA ALA A 280 -7.07 12.02 -17.34
C ALA A 280 -8.10 12.39 -16.25
N SER A 281 -9.05 13.28 -16.56
CA SER A 281 -10.11 13.69 -15.63
C SER A 281 -11.15 12.61 -15.39
N MET A 282 -11.22 11.57 -16.23
CA MET A 282 -12.10 10.43 -16.03
C MET A 282 -11.79 9.66 -14.74
N SER A 283 -10.55 9.75 -14.21
CA SER A 283 -10.19 9.23 -12.88
C SER A 283 -11.03 9.85 -11.75
N THR A 284 -11.71 11.00 -11.98
CA THR A 284 -12.65 11.58 -11.02
C THR A 284 -13.80 10.61 -10.69
N PHE A 285 -14.20 9.72 -11.62
CA PHE A 285 -15.24 8.71 -11.33
C PHE A 285 -14.79 7.69 -10.29
N ASP A 286 -13.51 7.33 -10.27
CA ASP A 286 -12.92 6.52 -9.21
C ASP A 286 -13.05 7.22 -7.86
N VAL A 287 -12.58 8.46 -7.76
CA VAL A 287 -12.66 9.26 -6.54
C VAL A 287 -14.09 9.49 -6.08
N LEU A 288 -15.03 9.80 -7.00
CA LEU A 288 -16.46 9.96 -6.68
C LEU A 288 -17.06 8.66 -6.13
N THR A 289 -16.64 7.52 -6.66
CA THR A 289 -17.06 6.21 -6.14
C THR A 289 -16.61 6.03 -4.70
N ILE A 290 -15.37 6.38 -4.37
CA ILE A 290 -14.85 6.33 -3.00
C ILE A 290 -15.66 7.26 -2.08
N PHE A 291 -15.95 8.50 -2.53
CA PHE A 291 -16.74 9.46 -1.78
C PHE A 291 -18.13 8.96 -1.40
N VAL A 292 -18.80 8.29 -2.32
CA VAL A 292 -20.14 7.74 -2.11
C VAL A 292 -20.07 6.43 -1.32
N LEU A 293 -19.15 5.55 -1.72
CA LEU A 293 -19.12 4.18 -1.19
C LEU A 293 -18.61 4.11 0.25
N VAL A 294 -17.63 4.93 0.65
CA VAL A 294 -17.09 4.86 2.01
C VAL A 294 -18.14 5.21 3.06
N PRO A 295 -18.86 6.34 2.99
CA PRO A 295 -19.94 6.63 3.93
C PRO A 295 -21.07 5.60 3.87
N LEU A 296 -21.44 5.11 2.68
CA LEU A 296 -22.47 4.10 2.49
C LEU A 296 -22.05 2.77 3.14
N TYR A 297 -20.81 2.36 2.94
CA TYR A 297 -20.24 1.15 3.55
C TYR A 297 -20.23 1.25 5.07
N ASP A 298 -19.70 2.34 5.62
CA ASP A 298 -19.51 2.49 7.07
C ASP A 298 -20.84 2.69 7.81
N ARG A 299 -21.75 3.51 7.27
CA ARG A 299 -23.01 3.89 7.94
C ARG A 299 -24.20 3.00 7.62
N ALA A 300 -24.22 2.33 6.46
CA ALA A 300 -25.34 1.48 6.05
C ALA A 300 -24.95 0.00 6.00
N PHE A 301 -23.90 -0.36 5.24
CA PHE A 301 -23.53 -1.76 5.04
C PHE A 301 -23.03 -2.43 6.32
N VAL A 302 -22.08 -1.82 7.05
CA VAL A 302 -21.50 -2.40 8.28
C VAL A 302 -22.56 -2.65 9.35
N PRO A 303 -23.46 -1.70 9.69
CA PRO A 303 -24.52 -1.94 10.67
C PRO A 303 -25.49 -3.05 10.24
N LEU A 304 -25.86 -3.10 8.94
CA LEU A 304 -26.72 -4.14 8.40
C LEU A 304 -26.03 -5.52 8.46
N ALA A 305 -24.80 -5.60 8.00
CA ALA A 305 -24.01 -6.83 8.04
C ALA A 305 -23.77 -7.31 9.47
N ARG A 306 -23.55 -6.39 10.42
CA ARG A 306 -23.42 -6.71 11.84
C ARG A 306 -24.68 -7.37 12.41
N ARG A 307 -25.87 -6.86 12.03
CA ARG A 307 -27.15 -7.47 12.46
C ARG A 307 -27.32 -8.89 11.93
N LEU A 308 -26.82 -9.17 10.71
CA LEU A 308 -26.96 -10.47 10.05
C LEU A 308 -25.88 -11.48 10.50
N THR A 309 -24.66 -11.02 10.71
CA THR A 309 -23.49 -11.89 10.97
C THR A 309 -23.12 -12.01 12.45
N GLY A 310 -23.60 -11.08 13.29
CA GLY A 310 -23.20 -11.00 14.71
C GLY A 310 -21.74 -10.58 14.95
N ARG A 311 -21.02 -10.14 13.90
CA ARG A 311 -19.61 -9.71 14.00
C ARG A 311 -19.52 -8.19 14.12
N ASP A 312 -18.63 -7.67 14.96
CA ASP A 312 -18.45 -6.23 15.20
C ASP A 312 -18.16 -5.43 13.93
N LYS A 313 -17.40 -5.99 12.98
CA LYS A 313 -17.03 -5.38 11.70
C LYS A 313 -17.97 -5.75 10.53
N GLY A 314 -19.02 -6.51 10.78
CA GLY A 314 -19.97 -7.00 9.78
C GLY A 314 -19.43 -8.21 9.00
N ILE A 315 -18.47 -8.03 8.11
CA ILE A 315 -17.79 -9.09 7.34
C ILE A 315 -16.33 -9.21 7.77
N SER A 316 -15.70 -10.37 7.51
CA SER A 316 -14.28 -10.53 7.81
C SER A 316 -13.42 -9.73 6.83
N GLU A 317 -12.22 -9.36 7.27
CA GLU A 317 -11.26 -8.61 6.46
C GLU A 317 -10.94 -9.38 5.15
N LEU A 318 -10.76 -10.70 5.22
CA LEU A 318 -10.51 -11.52 4.03
C LEU A 318 -11.72 -11.59 3.09
N GLN A 319 -12.96 -11.66 3.62
CA GLN A 319 -14.16 -11.58 2.78
C GLN A 319 -14.25 -10.23 2.07
N ARG A 320 -13.91 -9.16 2.76
CA ARG A 320 -13.87 -7.81 2.19
C ARG A 320 -12.84 -7.70 1.07
N ILE A 321 -11.62 -8.17 1.30
CA ILE A 321 -10.54 -8.20 0.28
C ILE A 321 -10.99 -9.05 -0.90
N GLY A 322 -11.57 -10.24 -0.69
CA GLY A 322 -12.03 -11.12 -1.75
C GLY A 322 -13.11 -10.49 -2.64
N ALA A 323 -14.08 -9.80 -2.02
CA ALA A 323 -15.07 -9.02 -2.77
C ALA A 323 -14.41 -7.88 -3.56
N GLY A 324 -13.42 -7.21 -2.97
CA GLY A 324 -12.63 -6.18 -3.64
C GLY A 324 -11.84 -6.71 -4.83
N LEU A 325 -11.23 -7.88 -4.72
CA LEU A 325 -10.47 -8.53 -5.80
C LEU A 325 -11.35 -9.04 -6.97
N ALA A 326 -12.66 -9.14 -6.79
CA ALA A 326 -13.58 -9.42 -7.89
C ALA A 326 -13.82 -8.19 -8.78
N MET A 327 -13.69 -6.98 -8.23
CA MET A 327 -13.96 -5.73 -8.96
C MET A 327 -12.99 -5.47 -10.12
N PRO A 328 -11.66 -5.70 -10.01
CA PRO A 328 -10.73 -5.62 -11.13
C PRO A 328 -11.11 -6.49 -12.31
N VAL A 329 -11.63 -7.69 -12.06
CA VAL A 329 -12.08 -8.60 -13.14
C VAL A 329 -13.21 -7.96 -13.92
N LEU A 330 -14.20 -7.41 -13.21
CA LEU A 330 -15.33 -6.73 -13.83
C LEU A 330 -14.90 -5.43 -14.52
N ALA A 331 -13.97 -4.68 -13.94
CA ALA A 331 -13.45 -3.46 -14.52
C ALA A 331 -12.70 -3.73 -15.84
N MET A 332 -11.84 -4.74 -15.85
CA MET A 332 -11.12 -5.14 -17.08
C MET A 332 -12.08 -5.68 -18.16
N ALA A 333 -13.09 -6.45 -17.78
CA ALA A 333 -14.11 -6.90 -18.71
C ALA A 333 -14.92 -5.72 -19.28
N ALA A 334 -15.31 -4.76 -18.45
CA ALA A 334 -15.98 -3.53 -18.90
C ALA A 334 -15.07 -2.73 -19.87
N ALA A 335 -13.79 -2.55 -19.52
CA ALA A 335 -12.82 -1.86 -20.38
C ALA A 335 -12.65 -2.57 -21.74
N ALA A 336 -12.59 -3.91 -21.74
CA ALA A 336 -12.49 -4.71 -22.96
C ALA A 336 -13.74 -4.56 -23.84
N ILE A 337 -14.91 -4.53 -23.24
CA ILE A 337 -16.18 -4.32 -23.98
C ILE A 337 -16.22 -2.92 -24.59
N VAL A 338 -15.90 -1.89 -23.79
CA VAL A 338 -15.84 -0.50 -24.26
C VAL A 338 -14.85 -0.37 -25.41
N GLU A 339 -13.68 -1.00 -25.31
CA GLU A 339 -12.67 -0.97 -26.37
C GLU A 339 -13.13 -1.69 -27.62
N THR A 340 -13.77 -2.85 -27.49
CA THR A 340 -14.35 -3.59 -28.64
C THR A 340 -15.41 -2.75 -29.37
N VAL A 341 -16.24 -2.00 -28.61
CA VAL A 341 -17.25 -1.09 -29.20
C VAL A 341 -16.56 0.09 -29.86
N ARG A 342 -15.51 0.66 -29.25
CA ARG A 342 -14.70 1.75 -29.81
C ARG A 342 -14.07 1.37 -31.15
N LEU A 343 -13.42 0.21 -31.21
CA LEU A 343 -12.76 -0.28 -32.44
C LEU A 343 -13.73 -0.55 -33.59
N ARG A 344 -15.00 -0.86 -33.29
CA ARG A 344 -16.06 -1.07 -34.30
C ARG A 344 -16.68 0.23 -34.79
N ALA A 345 -16.59 1.29 -34.01
CA ALA A 345 -17.11 2.59 -34.36
C ALA A 345 -16.05 3.39 -35.16
N ALA A 346 -16.50 4.43 -35.85
CA ALA A 346 -15.53 5.37 -36.46
C ALA A 346 -14.76 6.12 -35.35
N PRO A 347 -13.48 6.46 -35.58
CA PRO A 347 -12.64 7.17 -34.60
C PRO A 347 -13.33 8.42 -34.05
N GLY A 348 -13.27 8.63 -32.75
CA GLY A 348 -13.82 9.83 -32.09
C GLY A 348 -15.35 9.92 -32.02
N LYS A 349 -16.11 8.87 -32.33
CA LYS A 349 -17.57 8.87 -32.23
C LYS A 349 -18.12 8.42 -30.88
N ILE A 350 -17.34 7.72 -30.09
CA ILE A 350 -17.78 7.22 -28.79
C ILE A 350 -17.31 8.18 -27.71
N SER A 351 -18.24 8.63 -26.88
CA SER A 351 -17.95 9.52 -25.75
C SER A 351 -17.07 8.81 -24.70
N GLU A 352 -16.11 9.53 -24.13
CA GLU A 352 -15.30 9.08 -22.98
C GLU A 352 -16.15 8.63 -21.79
N LEU A 353 -17.37 9.11 -21.63
CA LEU A 353 -18.26 8.70 -20.54
C LEU A 353 -18.56 7.19 -20.53
N TRP A 354 -18.35 6.48 -21.64
CA TRP A 354 -18.43 5.02 -21.67
C TRP A 354 -17.38 4.34 -20.78
N GLN A 355 -16.30 5.05 -20.44
CA GLN A 355 -15.30 4.56 -19.50
C GLN A 355 -15.72 4.68 -18.02
N ALA A 356 -16.74 5.48 -17.70
CA ALA A 356 -17.16 5.71 -16.31
C ALA A 356 -17.39 4.40 -15.50
N PRO A 357 -18.04 3.34 -16.05
CA PRO A 357 -18.22 2.09 -15.32
C PRO A 357 -16.92 1.40 -14.93
N GLN A 358 -15.88 1.39 -15.80
CA GLN A 358 -14.60 0.74 -15.49
C GLN A 358 -13.86 1.47 -14.37
N TYR A 359 -13.85 2.82 -14.37
CA TYR A 359 -13.28 3.62 -13.29
C TYR A 359 -14.05 3.41 -11.98
N ALA A 360 -15.37 3.44 -12.01
CA ALA A 360 -16.21 3.22 -10.83
C ALA A 360 -15.99 1.84 -10.21
N LEU A 361 -15.85 0.79 -11.02
CA LEU A 361 -15.56 -0.56 -10.55
C LEU A 361 -14.20 -0.67 -9.87
N VAL A 362 -13.17 0.03 -10.37
CA VAL A 362 -11.87 0.08 -9.70
C VAL A 362 -12.01 0.81 -8.36
N GLY A 363 -12.74 1.93 -8.30
CA GLY A 363 -13.01 2.66 -7.04
C GLY A 363 -13.74 1.80 -5.99
N VAL A 364 -14.72 0.99 -6.40
CA VAL A 364 -15.34 -0.01 -5.51
C VAL A 364 -14.30 -1.00 -5.00
N GLY A 365 -13.45 -1.51 -5.89
CA GLY A 365 -12.35 -2.42 -5.57
C GLY A 365 -11.38 -1.78 -4.58
N GLU A 366 -11.05 -0.50 -4.76
CA GLU A 366 -10.13 0.23 -3.89
C GLU A 366 -10.68 0.35 -2.47
N VAL A 367 -11.92 0.74 -2.28
CA VAL A 367 -12.54 0.80 -0.95
C VAL A 367 -12.56 -0.56 -0.27
N LEU A 368 -12.86 -1.62 -1.00
CA LEU A 368 -12.95 -2.96 -0.41
C LEU A 368 -11.58 -3.58 -0.17
N THR A 369 -10.67 -3.53 -1.15
CA THR A 369 -9.35 -4.16 -1.07
C THR A 369 -8.40 -3.35 -0.19
N THR A 370 -8.23 -2.05 -0.45
CA THR A 370 -7.22 -1.23 0.25
C THR A 370 -7.55 -1.10 1.73
N VAL A 371 -8.80 -0.77 2.07
CA VAL A 371 -9.20 -0.70 3.49
C VAL A 371 -9.15 -2.07 4.15
N GLY A 372 -9.66 -3.11 3.46
CA GLY A 372 -9.61 -4.49 3.96
C GLY A 372 -8.18 -4.98 4.20
N GLN A 373 -7.27 -4.69 3.28
CA GLN A 373 -5.86 -5.01 3.38
C GLN A 373 -5.19 -4.29 4.56
N LEU A 374 -5.40 -3.00 4.69
CA LEU A 374 -4.78 -2.20 5.75
C LEU A 374 -5.26 -2.65 7.13
N ASP A 375 -6.56 -2.90 7.28
CA ASP A 375 -7.14 -3.45 8.51
C ASP A 375 -6.61 -4.87 8.80
N PHE A 376 -6.55 -5.74 7.80
CA PHE A 376 -6.02 -7.11 7.91
C PHE A 376 -4.56 -7.12 8.35
N PHE A 377 -3.68 -6.40 7.63
CA PHE A 377 -2.26 -6.38 7.96
C PHE A 377 -1.98 -5.74 9.32
N TYR A 378 -2.78 -4.75 9.74
CA TYR A 378 -2.64 -4.17 11.07
C TYR A 378 -3.18 -5.11 12.17
N SER A 379 -4.35 -5.73 11.99
CA SER A 379 -5.01 -6.55 13.00
C SER A 379 -4.30 -7.89 13.24
N GLN A 380 -3.77 -8.50 12.17
CA GLN A 380 -3.04 -9.76 12.26
C GLN A 380 -1.58 -9.58 12.69
N ALA A 381 -1.04 -8.38 12.57
CA ALA A 381 0.34 -8.08 12.94
C ALA A 381 0.59 -8.30 14.43
N PRO A 382 1.74 -8.90 14.81
CA PRO A 382 2.23 -8.85 16.17
C PRO A 382 2.43 -7.38 16.62
N ALA A 383 2.23 -7.10 17.91
CA ALA A 383 2.36 -5.74 18.45
C ALA A 383 3.72 -5.08 18.14
N SER A 384 4.79 -5.88 18.04
CA SER A 384 6.14 -5.43 17.69
C SER A 384 6.33 -5.13 16.20
N MET A 385 5.46 -5.66 15.30
CA MET A 385 5.63 -5.63 13.84
C MET A 385 4.52 -4.87 13.11
N LYS A 386 3.57 -4.22 13.80
CA LYS A 386 2.44 -3.51 13.18
C LYS A 386 2.86 -2.57 12.05
N THR A 387 3.90 -1.74 12.28
CA THR A 387 4.40 -0.80 11.27
C THR A 387 5.00 -1.53 10.06
N VAL A 388 5.70 -2.66 10.25
CA VAL A 388 6.27 -3.44 9.14
C VAL A 388 5.17 -4.09 8.32
N CYS A 389 4.16 -4.67 8.97
CA CYS A 389 3.02 -5.26 8.26
C CYS A 389 2.21 -4.19 7.50
N THR A 390 2.05 -2.99 8.07
CA THR A 390 1.44 -1.87 7.35
C THR A 390 2.30 -1.43 6.16
N ALA A 391 3.63 -1.39 6.32
CA ALA A 391 4.55 -1.09 5.22
C ALA A 391 4.47 -2.13 4.10
N LEU A 392 4.26 -3.41 4.43
CA LEU A 392 4.03 -4.48 3.45
C LEU A 392 2.77 -4.19 2.62
N GLY A 393 1.73 -3.61 3.23
CA GLY A 393 0.54 -3.15 2.51
C GLY A 393 0.85 -2.08 1.45
N PHE A 394 1.66 -1.08 1.81
CA PHE A 394 2.09 -0.06 0.85
C PHE A 394 3.08 -0.60 -0.19
N LEU A 395 3.91 -1.57 0.16
CA LEU A 395 4.79 -2.25 -0.79
C LEU A 395 3.99 -2.98 -1.89
N ALA A 396 2.78 -3.45 -1.59
CA ALA A 396 1.91 -4.08 -2.60
C ALA A 396 1.51 -3.09 -3.71
N VAL A 397 1.33 -1.80 -3.39
CA VAL A 397 1.06 -0.76 -4.39
C VAL A 397 2.22 -0.65 -5.36
N ALA A 398 3.42 -0.42 -4.85
CA ALA A 398 4.62 -0.30 -5.69
C ALA A 398 4.90 -1.57 -6.51
N ALA A 399 4.73 -2.75 -5.90
CA ALA A 399 4.89 -4.02 -6.60
C ALA A 399 3.83 -4.18 -7.71
N GLY A 400 2.61 -3.69 -7.49
CA GLY A 400 1.54 -3.66 -8.49
C GLY A 400 1.87 -2.77 -9.68
N ASP A 401 2.38 -1.56 -9.43
CA ASP A 401 2.79 -0.63 -10.49
C ASP A 401 3.92 -1.22 -11.36
N TYR A 402 4.92 -1.84 -10.73
CA TYR A 402 5.97 -2.55 -11.46
C TYR A 402 5.44 -3.77 -12.22
N LEU A 403 4.51 -4.54 -11.63
CA LEU A 403 3.87 -5.67 -12.29
C LEU A 403 3.06 -5.21 -13.50
N SER A 404 2.34 -4.10 -13.40
CA SER A 404 1.62 -3.48 -14.52
C SER A 404 2.57 -3.15 -15.67
N SER A 405 3.65 -2.42 -15.39
CA SER A 405 4.66 -2.05 -16.38
C SER A 405 5.32 -3.29 -17.03
N PHE A 406 5.59 -4.31 -16.22
CA PHE A 406 6.13 -5.58 -16.71
C PHE A 406 5.14 -6.30 -17.63
N LEU A 407 3.87 -6.40 -17.26
CA LEU A 407 2.85 -7.04 -18.09
C LEU A 407 2.65 -6.32 -19.43
N LEU A 408 2.60 -4.97 -19.40
CA LEU A 408 2.52 -4.16 -20.61
C LEU A 408 3.72 -4.45 -21.54
N THR A 409 4.93 -4.43 -20.99
CA THR A 409 6.16 -4.70 -21.75
C THR A 409 6.18 -6.10 -22.34
N VAL A 410 5.80 -7.12 -21.55
CA VAL A 410 5.76 -8.52 -22.02
C VAL A 410 4.74 -8.70 -23.13
N VAL A 411 3.53 -8.14 -22.98
CA VAL A 411 2.48 -8.22 -24.00
C VAL A 411 2.92 -7.50 -25.28
N GLN A 412 3.49 -6.30 -25.16
CA GLN A 412 4.01 -5.55 -26.29
C GLN A 412 5.09 -6.36 -27.03
N TRP A 413 6.07 -6.88 -26.30
CA TRP A 413 7.15 -7.69 -26.86
C TRP A 413 6.64 -8.97 -27.52
N ALA A 414 5.72 -9.68 -26.88
CA ALA A 414 5.20 -10.96 -27.40
C ALA A 414 4.30 -10.78 -28.63
N THR A 415 3.66 -9.61 -28.78
CA THR A 415 2.70 -9.35 -29.87
C THR A 415 3.29 -8.55 -31.02
N ALA A 416 4.38 -7.81 -30.79
CA ALA A 416 5.10 -7.04 -31.81
C ALA A 416 6.11 -7.92 -32.59
N THR A 417 5.62 -8.99 -33.22
CA THR A 417 6.46 -9.89 -33.98
C THR A 417 6.22 -9.75 -35.50
N GLY A 418 7.31 -9.87 -36.30
CA GLY A 418 7.19 -9.90 -37.75
C GLY A 418 6.84 -8.57 -38.42
N GLY A 419 7.19 -7.41 -37.79
CA GLY A 419 6.92 -6.08 -38.33
C GLY A 419 5.47 -5.64 -38.22
N ARG A 420 4.65 -6.35 -37.43
CA ARG A 420 3.28 -5.92 -37.07
C ARG A 420 3.34 -5.02 -35.85
N PRO A 421 2.52 -3.94 -35.82
CA PRO A 421 2.31 -3.20 -34.58
C PRO A 421 1.77 -4.19 -33.52
N GLY A 422 2.32 -4.17 -32.30
CA GLY A 422 1.84 -5.01 -31.20
C GLY A 422 0.38 -4.73 -30.86
N TRP A 423 -0.12 -5.32 -29.77
CA TRP A 423 -1.48 -5.03 -29.34
C TRP A 423 -1.66 -3.61 -28.80
N ILE A 424 -0.58 -2.97 -28.37
CA ILE A 424 -0.57 -1.61 -27.79
C ILE A 424 0.44 -0.76 -28.59
N PRO A 425 0.14 -0.39 -29.84
CA PRO A 425 0.99 0.50 -30.64
C PRO A 425 0.78 1.96 -30.24
N ASP A 426 1.63 2.86 -30.75
CA ASP A 426 1.47 4.32 -30.53
C ASP A 426 0.12 4.84 -31.05
N ASP A 427 -0.38 4.30 -32.18
CA ASP A 427 -1.77 4.53 -32.62
C ASP A 427 -2.65 3.34 -32.19
N LEU A 428 -3.43 3.56 -31.15
CA LEU A 428 -4.35 2.55 -30.60
C LEU A 428 -5.47 2.13 -31.57
N ASN A 429 -5.71 2.87 -32.65
CA ASN A 429 -6.71 2.46 -33.65
C ASN A 429 -6.23 1.27 -34.51
N GLU A 430 -4.92 1.08 -34.61
CA GLU A 430 -4.30 -0.07 -35.28
C GLU A 430 -4.03 -1.23 -34.32
N GLY A 431 -4.22 -1.02 -33.01
CA GLY A 431 -3.95 -1.97 -31.95
C GLY A 431 -5.13 -2.86 -31.57
N HIS A 432 -4.90 -3.68 -30.55
CA HIS A 432 -5.88 -4.58 -29.95
C HIS A 432 -5.83 -4.49 -28.43
N LEU A 433 -6.07 -3.28 -27.90
CA LEU A 433 -6.09 -3.03 -26.45
C LEU A 433 -7.23 -3.84 -25.77
N ASP A 434 -8.30 -4.15 -26.51
CA ASP A 434 -9.38 -5.05 -26.07
C ASP A 434 -8.85 -6.42 -25.63
N ARG A 435 -7.89 -7.00 -26.38
CA ARG A 435 -7.30 -8.31 -26.03
C ARG A 435 -6.45 -8.21 -24.76
N PHE A 436 -5.71 -7.13 -24.61
CA PHE A 436 -4.94 -6.88 -23.38
C PHE A 436 -5.87 -6.85 -22.15
N PHE A 437 -6.98 -6.13 -22.22
CA PHE A 437 -7.95 -6.07 -21.13
C PHE A 437 -8.58 -7.44 -20.84
N TRP A 438 -8.88 -8.25 -21.86
CA TRP A 438 -9.36 -9.63 -21.65
C TRP A 438 -8.29 -10.52 -20.98
N VAL A 439 -7.03 -10.38 -21.34
CA VAL A 439 -5.93 -11.09 -20.67
C VAL A 439 -5.84 -10.66 -19.20
N MET A 440 -5.92 -9.36 -18.91
CA MET A 440 -5.92 -8.86 -17.55
C MET A 440 -7.13 -9.37 -16.74
N ALA A 441 -8.31 -9.43 -17.34
CA ALA A 441 -9.50 -10.02 -16.71
C ALA A 441 -9.30 -11.51 -16.41
N GLY A 442 -8.73 -12.28 -17.34
CA GLY A 442 -8.40 -13.70 -17.15
C GLY A 442 -7.39 -13.93 -16.03
N LEU A 443 -6.31 -13.16 -16.01
CA LEU A 443 -5.33 -13.18 -14.91
C LEU A 443 -5.97 -12.79 -13.58
N GLY A 444 -6.91 -11.82 -13.58
CA GLY A 444 -7.70 -11.43 -12.41
C GLY A 444 -8.55 -12.57 -11.87
N CYS A 445 -9.21 -13.36 -12.74
CA CYS A 445 -9.95 -14.56 -12.33
C CYS A 445 -9.03 -15.60 -11.68
N LEU A 446 -7.86 -15.86 -12.27
CA LEU A 446 -6.87 -16.79 -11.71
C LEU A 446 -6.37 -16.29 -10.34
N ASN A 447 -6.09 -15.00 -10.23
CA ASN A 447 -5.68 -14.37 -8.97
C ASN A 447 -6.75 -14.46 -7.89
N LEU A 448 -8.03 -14.25 -8.24
CA LEU A 448 -9.15 -14.38 -7.31
C LEU A 448 -9.28 -15.83 -6.82
N MET A 449 -9.13 -16.84 -7.69
CA MET A 449 -9.12 -18.24 -7.29
C MET A 449 -7.94 -18.57 -6.36
N ALA A 450 -6.75 -18.05 -6.65
CA ALA A 450 -5.58 -18.18 -5.79
C ALA A 450 -5.83 -17.54 -4.41
N PHE A 451 -6.41 -16.33 -4.38
CA PHE A 451 -6.78 -15.65 -3.13
C PHE A 451 -7.75 -16.47 -2.30
N VAL A 452 -8.85 -16.97 -2.89
CA VAL A 452 -9.85 -17.79 -2.19
C VAL A 452 -9.20 -19.04 -1.60
N SER A 453 -8.30 -19.70 -2.34
CA SER A 453 -7.56 -20.87 -1.86
C SER A 453 -6.64 -20.53 -0.68
N CYS A 454 -5.92 -19.41 -0.75
CA CYS A 454 -5.06 -18.94 0.33
C CYS A 454 -5.86 -18.49 1.57
N ALA A 455 -6.94 -17.74 1.35
CA ALA A 455 -7.81 -17.25 2.41
C ALA A 455 -8.52 -18.39 3.16
N GLY A 456 -8.94 -19.44 2.45
CA GLY A 456 -9.55 -20.63 3.07
C GLY A 456 -8.58 -21.44 3.94
N ARG A 457 -7.27 -21.34 3.68
CA ARG A 457 -6.22 -22.00 4.48
C ARG A 457 -5.66 -21.11 5.58
N TYR A 458 -5.97 -19.80 5.57
CA TYR A 458 -5.43 -18.86 6.53
C TYR A 458 -6.05 -19.04 7.91
N LYS A 459 -5.20 -19.24 8.91
CA LYS A 459 -5.62 -19.32 10.31
C LYS A 459 -5.44 -17.96 10.97
N TYR A 460 -6.55 -17.34 11.36
CA TYR A 460 -6.52 -16.08 12.10
C TYR A 460 -5.76 -16.23 13.40
N ARG A 461 -5.00 -15.18 13.77
CA ARG A 461 -4.40 -15.08 15.09
C ARG A 461 -5.51 -15.06 16.14
N LYS A 462 -5.49 -16.02 17.05
CA LYS A 462 -6.31 -15.96 18.26
C LYS A 462 -5.71 -14.88 19.16
N ALA A 463 -6.48 -13.81 19.44
CA ALA A 463 -6.14 -12.88 20.51
C ALA A 463 -6.40 -13.62 21.83
N CYS A 464 -5.36 -13.83 22.66
CA CYS A 464 -5.51 -14.21 24.06
C CYS A 464 -5.89 -12.99 24.86
#